data_63f289d2f89fecef7e32240b74315547
#
_entry.id   63f289d2f89fecef7e32240b74315547
#
_cell.length_a   1.000
_cell.length_b   1.000
_cell.length_c   1.000
_cell.angle_alpha   90.00
_cell.angle_beta   90.00
_cell.angle_gamma   90.00
#
_symmetry.space_group_name_H-M   'P 1'
#
loop_
_entity.id
_entity.type
_entity.pdbx_description
1 polymer ?
#
loop_
_entity_poly.entity_id
_entity_poly.type
_entity_poly.pdbx_seq_one_letter_code
_entity_poly.pdbx_strand_id
1 'polypeptide(L)'
;MKADWVAASVRARAMAHRRVGAGASRSLAAEPILESALSSLRDSSYAERLRGKAGLPAAERAVRDTVLWQLRVLAGWLPASGTALARAAAGAFEIENIMALAHHLAGGPKPPEPYYLGALATAWPRLRSAGSGGELAGILAATAWGRDVGAAGLGAAGLGGEGREGGLGGLRDALTVAWARRLAAAAPPARPWCGAVCALTAAGS
;
A
#
# COMPACT_ATOMS: atom_id res chain seq x y z
N MET A 1 17.82 -24.26 0.54
CA MET A 1 16.87 -23.36 1.24
C MET A 1 17.00 -23.63 2.74
N LYS A 2 17.09 -22.59 3.56
CA LYS A 2 17.09 -22.78 5.00
C LYS A 2 15.71 -23.31 5.41
N ALA A 3 15.68 -24.29 6.36
CA ALA A 3 14.43 -24.93 6.82
C ALA A 3 13.34 -23.92 7.22
N ASP A 4 13.74 -22.79 7.80
CA ASP A 4 12.86 -21.71 8.24
C ASP A 4 12.00 -21.07 7.13
N TRP A 5 12.43 -21.19 5.85
CA TRP A 5 11.71 -20.67 4.71
C TRP A 5 10.67 -21.63 4.13
N VAL A 6 10.73 -22.92 4.49
CA VAL A 6 9.86 -23.94 3.89
C VAL A 6 8.39 -23.66 4.21
N ALA A 7 8.06 -23.48 5.48
CA ALA A 7 6.69 -23.21 5.92
C ALA A 7 6.12 -21.92 5.28
N ALA A 8 6.91 -20.84 5.28
CA ALA A 8 6.53 -19.58 4.65
C ALA A 8 6.31 -19.74 3.12
N SER A 9 7.17 -20.49 2.43
CA SER A 9 7.06 -20.74 0.99
C SER A 9 5.83 -21.56 0.65
N VAL A 10 5.53 -22.60 1.41
CA VAL A 10 4.31 -23.41 1.24
C VAL A 10 3.07 -22.55 1.44
N ARG A 11 3.06 -21.73 2.50
CA ARG A 11 1.94 -20.83 2.79
C ARG A 11 1.76 -19.77 1.70
N ALA A 12 2.85 -19.16 1.23
CA ALA A 12 2.82 -18.18 0.15
C ALA A 12 2.28 -18.77 -1.16
N ARG A 13 2.70 -19.99 -1.52
CA ARG A 13 2.16 -20.70 -2.69
C ARG A 13 0.67 -21.00 -2.54
N ALA A 14 0.23 -21.50 -1.39
CA ALA A 14 -1.17 -21.75 -1.12
C ALA A 14 -2.03 -20.47 -1.23
N MET A 15 -1.52 -19.33 -0.74
CA MET A 15 -2.18 -18.03 -0.90
C MET A 15 -2.19 -17.58 -2.37
N ALA A 16 -1.09 -17.79 -3.09
CA ALA A 16 -0.99 -17.45 -4.51
C ALA A 16 -1.98 -18.23 -5.38
N HIS A 17 -2.20 -19.51 -5.09
CA HIS A 17 -3.19 -20.32 -5.79
C HIS A 17 -4.65 -19.90 -5.56
N ARG A 18 -4.92 -19.23 -4.46
CA ARG A 18 -6.27 -18.71 -4.11
C ARG A 18 -6.55 -17.31 -4.68
N ARG A 19 -5.60 -16.70 -5.37
CA ARG A 19 -5.81 -15.40 -6.01
C ARG A 19 -6.76 -15.55 -7.19
N VAL A 20 -7.51 -14.48 -7.42
CA VAL A 20 -8.18 -14.30 -8.71
C VAL A 20 -7.08 -14.10 -9.77
N GLY A 21 -7.05 -14.97 -10.77
CA GLY A 21 -6.03 -14.93 -11.83
C GLY A 21 -6.27 -13.78 -12.81
N ALA A 22 -5.29 -13.49 -13.67
CA ALA A 22 -5.35 -12.37 -14.61
C ALA A 22 -6.55 -12.46 -15.60
N GLY A 23 -6.95 -13.67 -16.00
CA GLY A 23 -8.13 -13.89 -16.83
C GLY A 23 -9.40 -13.44 -16.13
N ALA A 24 -9.65 -13.95 -14.92
CA ALA A 24 -10.83 -13.61 -14.13
C ALA A 24 -10.82 -12.12 -13.71
N SER A 25 -9.63 -11.54 -13.45
CA SER A 25 -9.53 -10.09 -13.17
C SER A 25 -9.96 -9.24 -14.37
N ARG A 26 -9.60 -9.64 -15.60
CA ARG A 26 -10.06 -8.95 -16.82
C ARG A 26 -11.57 -9.09 -17.02
N SER A 27 -12.13 -10.28 -16.76
CA SER A 27 -13.58 -10.48 -16.82
C SER A 27 -14.32 -9.62 -15.80
N LEU A 28 -13.80 -9.52 -14.56
CA LEU A 28 -14.35 -8.62 -13.53
C LEU A 28 -14.29 -7.15 -13.94
N ALA A 29 -13.17 -6.71 -14.55
CA ALA A 29 -13.03 -5.34 -15.02
C ALA A 29 -13.94 -4.98 -16.20
N ALA A 30 -14.36 -5.98 -16.97
CA ALA A 30 -15.29 -5.82 -18.08
C ALA A 30 -16.78 -5.92 -17.66
N GLU A 31 -17.05 -6.29 -16.41
CA GLU A 31 -18.41 -6.42 -15.89
C GLU A 31 -19.04 -5.03 -15.67
N PRO A 32 -20.14 -4.70 -16.37
CA PRO A 32 -20.73 -3.35 -16.27
C PRO A 32 -21.52 -3.13 -14.98
N ILE A 33 -21.89 -4.21 -14.28
CA ILE A 33 -22.71 -4.17 -13.08
C ILE A 33 -21.88 -4.63 -11.88
N LEU A 34 -21.69 -3.74 -10.91
CA LEU A 34 -20.90 -4.04 -9.71
C LEU A 34 -21.41 -5.27 -8.95
N GLU A 35 -22.73 -5.45 -8.84
CA GLU A 35 -23.33 -6.59 -8.13
C GLU A 35 -22.95 -7.92 -8.78
N SER A 36 -22.92 -7.98 -10.13
CA SER A 36 -22.47 -9.16 -10.88
C SER A 36 -20.99 -9.43 -10.64
N ALA A 37 -20.15 -8.40 -10.67
CA ALA A 37 -18.73 -8.51 -10.36
C ALA A 37 -18.51 -9.03 -8.93
N LEU A 38 -19.22 -8.50 -7.94
CA LEU A 38 -19.13 -8.95 -6.55
C LEU A 38 -19.65 -10.39 -6.38
N SER A 39 -20.69 -10.75 -7.12
CA SER A 39 -21.23 -12.12 -7.14
C SER A 39 -20.18 -13.14 -7.62
N SER A 40 -19.41 -12.80 -8.65
CA SER A 40 -18.32 -13.65 -9.17
C SER A 40 -17.20 -13.89 -8.14
N LEU A 41 -17.10 -13.07 -7.11
CA LEU A 41 -16.09 -13.19 -6.05
C LEU A 41 -16.57 -13.95 -4.82
N ARG A 42 -17.83 -14.44 -4.80
CA ARG A 42 -18.43 -15.08 -3.61
C ARG A 42 -17.71 -16.34 -3.16
N ASP A 43 -17.10 -17.08 -4.09
CA ASP A 43 -16.36 -18.32 -3.80
C ASP A 43 -14.84 -18.11 -3.74
N SER A 44 -14.43 -16.85 -3.74
CA SER A 44 -13.00 -16.47 -3.69
C SER A 44 -12.50 -16.22 -2.28
N SER A 45 -11.19 -16.05 -2.13
CA SER A 45 -10.56 -15.63 -0.87
C SER A 45 -10.98 -14.23 -0.39
N TYR A 46 -11.71 -13.46 -1.19
CA TYR A 46 -12.19 -12.12 -0.90
C TYR A 46 -13.61 -12.09 -0.33
N ALA A 47 -14.36 -13.20 -0.48
CA ALA A 47 -15.78 -13.29 -0.14
C ALA A 47 -16.13 -12.78 1.26
N GLU A 48 -15.36 -13.19 2.27
CA GLU A 48 -15.61 -12.84 3.67
C GLU A 48 -15.65 -11.33 3.89
N ARG A 49 -14.69 -10.60 3.34
CA ARG A 49 -14.58 -9.14 3.52
C ARG A 49 -15.49 -8.35 2.58
N LEU A 50 -15.91 -8.95 1.48
CA LEU A 50 -16.86 -8.34 0.55
C LEU A 50 -18.31 -8.43 1.03
N ARG A 51 -18.62 -9.35 1.95
CA ARG A 51 -19.98 -9.54 2.46
C ARG A 51 -20.55 -8.25 3.05
N GLY A 52 -21.72 -7.83 2.56
CA GLY A 52 -22.40 -6.62 2.98
C GLY A 52 -21.75 -5.31 2.57
N LYS A 53 -20.74 -5.33 1.68
CA LYS A 53 -20.15 -4.09 1.16
C LYS A 53 -21.01 -3.54 0.03
N ALA A 54 -21.41 -2.29 0.17
CA ALA A 54 -22.17 -1.55 -0.85
C ALA A 54 -21.28 -0.51 -1.52
N GLY A 55 -21.30 -0.47 -2.86
CA GLY A 55 -20.54 0.47 -3.66
C GLY A 55 -19.09 0.07 -3.92
N LEU A 56 -18.55 0.57 -5.01
CA LEU A 56 -17.21 0.24 -5.51
C LEU A 56 -16.08 0.59 -4.51
N PRO A 57 -16.06 1.78 -3.87
CA PRO A 57 -14.98 2.12 -2.95
C PRO A 57 -14.91 1.17 -1.74
N ALA A 58 -16.06 0.74 -1.20
CA ALA A 58 -16.10 -0.20 -0.09
C ALA A 58 -15.64 -1.61 -0.50
N ALA A 59 -15.97 -2.04 -1.71
CA ALA A 59 -15.54 -3.30 -2.27
C ALA A 59 -14.03 -3.31 -2.54
N GLU A 60 -13.50 -2.28 -3.18
CA GLU A 60 -12.05 -2.12 -3.39
C GLU A 60 -11.29 -2.13 -2.06
N ARG A 61 -11.80 -1.40 -1.07
CA ARG A 61 -11.22 -1.40 0.27
C ARG A 61 -11.18 -2.81 0.86
N ALA A 62 -12.27 -3.57 0.76
CA ALA A 62 -12.36 -4.93 1.27
C ALA A 62 -11.37 -5.89 0.59
N VAL A 63 -11.17 -5.74 -0.72
CA VAL A 63 -10.16 -6.51 -1.47
C VAL A 63 -8.76 -6.17 -0.96
N ARG A 64 -8.42 -4.89 -0.82
CA ARG A 64 -7.12 -4.43 -0.30
C ARG A 64 -6.90 -4.91 1.15
N ASP A 65 -7.89 -4.83 2.02
CA ASP A 65 -7.82 -5.34 3.39
C ASP A 65 -7.56 -6.86 3.42
N THR A 66 -8.12 -7.61 2.47
CA THR A 66 -7.84 -9.05 2.32
C THR A 66 -6.37 -9.29 1.98
N VAL A 67 -5.81 -8.54 1.04
CA VAL A 67 -4.41 -8.64 0.66
C VAL A 67 -3.49 -8.29 1.85
N LEU A 68 -3.77 -7.19 2.55
CA LEU A 68 -3.00 -6.80 3.74
C LEU A 68 -3.07 -7.87 4.84
N TRP A 69 -4.26 -8.43 5.07
CA TRP A 69 -4.41 -9.52 6.04
C TRP A 69 -3.56 -10.74 5.66
N GLN A 70 -3.55 -11.13 4.37
CA GLN A 70 -2.70 -12.21 3.87
C GLN A 70 -1.22 -11.93 4.09
N LEU A 71 -0.76 -10.69 3.82
CA LEU A 71 0.62 -10.28 4.09
C LEU A 71 0.97 -10.38 5.58
N ARG A 72 0.07 -9.97 6.46
CA ARG A 72 0.28 -10.07 7.92
C ARG A 72 0.36 -11.52 8.38
N VAL A 73 -0.52 -12.38 7.87
CA VAL A 73 -0.47 -13.83 8.16
C VAL A 73 0.85 -14.41 7.64
N LEU A 74 1.24 -14.08 6.41
CA LEU A 74 2.50 -14.57 5.83
C LEU A 74 3.71 -14.10 6.65
N ALA A 75 3.70 -12.86 7.12
CA ALA A 75 4.78 -12.31 7.94
C ALA A 75 5.00 -13.10 9.24
N GLY A 76 3.94 -13.67 9.83
CA GLY A 76 4.03 -14.54 11.00
C GLY A 76 4.68 -15.90 10.72
N TRP A 77 4.78 -16.31 9.44
CA TRP A 77 5.44 -17.55 9.02
C TRP A 77 6.86 -17.32 8.48
N LEU A 78 7.23 -16.07 8.24
CA LEU A 78 8.55 -15.73 7.73
C LEU A 78 9.60 -15.76 8.85
N PRO A 79 10.80 -16.24 8.58
CA PRO A 79 11.93 -16.03 9.49
C PRO A 79 12.25 -14.54 9.62
N ALA A 80 13.01 -14.17 10.64
CA ALA A 80 13.40 -12.77 10.88
C ALA A 80 14.01 -12.10 9.63
N SER A 81 14.79 -12.84 8.85
CA SER A 81 15.36 -12.37 7.58
C SER A 81 14.32 -12.08 6.48
N GLY A 82 13.12 -12.64 6.60
CA GLY A 82 12.01 -12.41 5.63
C GLY A 82 11.07 -11.28 6.03
N THR A 83 11.15 -10.79 7.26
CA THR A 83 10.27 -9.71 7.75
C THR A 83 10.43 -8.42 6.96
N ALA A 84 11.64 -8.11 6.50
CA ALA A 84 11.92 -6.94 5.67
C ALA A 84 11.13 -6.99 4.35
N LEU A 85 11.03 -8.16 3.71
CA LEU A 85 10.24 -8.36 2.50
C LEU A 85 8.75 -8.10 2.73
N ALA A 86 8.17 -8.70 3.79
CA ALA A 86 6.76 -8.50 4.13
C ALA A 86 6.45 -7.02 4.45
N ARG A 87 7.36 -6.34 5.17
CA ARG A 87 7.23 -4.91 5.47
C ARG A 87 7.33 -4.06 4.21
N ALA A 88 8.27 -4.36 3.32
CA ALA A 88 8.37 -3.67 2.03
C ALA A 88 7.09 -3.85 1.20
N ALA A 89 6.55 -5.07 1.11
CA ALA A 89 5.30 -5.32 0.40
C ALA A 89 4.10 -4.57 1.01
N ALA A 90 4.03 -4.49 2.34
CA ALA A 90 2.95 -3.75 3.04
C ALA A 90 3.08 -2.22 2.95
N GLY A 91 4.22 -1.70 2.50
CA GLY A 91 4.47 -0.26 2.38
C GLY A 91 3.46 0.47 1.50
N ALA A 92 2.91 -0.18 0.48
CA ALA A 92 1.83 0.39 -0.35
C ALA A 92 0.60 0.80 0.49
N PHE A 93 0.23 0.01 1.50
CA PHE A 93 -0.90 0.32 2.40
C PHE A 93 -0.54 1.43 3.40
N GLU A 94 0.73 1.53 3.77
CA GLU A 94 1.20 2.63 4.61
C GLU A 94 1.15 3.96 3.83
N ILE A 95 1.49 3.96 2.55
CA ILE A 95 1.34 5.12 1.65
C ILE A 95 -0.12 5.58 1.60
N GLU A 96 -1.07 4.68 1.43
CA GLU A 96 -2.49 5.05 1.43
C GLU A 96 -2.92 5.73 2.75
N ASN A 97 -2.45 5.21 3.90
CA ASN A 97 -2.70 5.86 5.18
C ASN A 97 -2.09 7.26 5.26
N ILE A 98 -0.84 7.42 4.81
CA ILE A 98 -0.12 8.70 4.79
C ILE A 98 -0.85 9.70 3.90
N MET A 99 -1.24 9.28 2.69
CA MET A 99 -1.93 10.15 1.73
C MET A 99 -3.31 10.57 2.23
N ALA A 100 -4.07 9.65 2.84
CA ALA A 100 -5.37 9.99 3.42
C ALA A 100 -5.24 11.03 4.55
N LEU A 101 -4.22 10.89 5.40
CA LEU A 101 -3.91 11.86 6.45
C LEU A 101 -3.46 13.20 5.85
N ALA A 102 -2.52 13.19 4.90
CA ALA A 102 -2.02 14.40 4.25
C ALA A 102 -3.15 15.19 3.58
N HIS A 103 -4.05 14.50 2.87
CA HIS A 103 -5.23 15.11 2.24
C HIS A 103 -6.15 15.75 3.29
N HIS A 104 -6.38 15.08 4.41
CA HIS A 104 -7.19 15.64 5.51
C HIS A 104 -6.56 16.88 6.11
N LEU A 105 -5.26 16.83 6.42
CA LEU A 105 -4.51 17.97 6.98
C LEU A 105 -4.41 19.15 6.00
N ALA A 106 -4.55 18.90 4.71
CA ALA A 106 -4.70 19.92 3.69
C ALA A 106 -6.12 20.51 3.56
N GLY A 107 -7.05 20.17 4.47
CA GLY A 107 -8.43 20.65 4.46
C GLY A 107 -9.41 19.75 3.74
N GLY A 108 -8.99 18.55 3.34
CA GLY A 108 -9.85 17.54 2.75
C GLY A 108 -10.76 16.86 3.78
N PRO A 109 -11.63 15.95 3.33
CA PRO A 109 -12.58 15.25 4.19
C PRO A 109 -11.86 14.40 5.24
N LYS A 110 -12.62 14.03 6.28
CA LYS A 110 -12.11 13.09 7.30
C LYS A 110 -11.62 11.80 6.63
N PRO A 111 -10.40 11.35 6.95
CA PRO A 111 -9.86 10.14 6.34
C PRO A 111 -10.68 8.90 6.74
N PRO A 112 -10.77 7.90 5.87
CA PRO A 112 -11.32 6.61 6.25
C PRO A 112 -10.47 5.96 7.36
N GLU A 113 -11.00 4.93 7.98
CA GLU A 113 -10.22 4.13 8.93
C GLU A 113 -8.91 3.65 8.28
N PRO A 114 -7.75 3.89 8.91
CA PRO A 114 -6.47 3.53 8.32
C PRO A 114 -6.31 2.01 8.19
N TYR A 115 -5.54 1.57 7.21
CA TYR A 115 -5.15 0.17 7.10
C TYR A 115 -4.36 -0.27 8.33
N TYR A 116 -4.77 -1.37 8.94
CA TYR A 116 -4.11 -1.93 10.12
C TYR A 116 -2.88 -2.75 9.72
N LEU A 117 -1.71 -2.14 9.78
CA LEU A 117 -0.42 -2.75 9.39
C LEU A 117 0.16 -3.66 10.47
N GLY A 118 -0.14 -3.41 11.75
CA GLY A 118 0.47 -4.14 12.87
C GLY A 118 2.00 -4.03 12.84
N ALA A 119 2.70 -5.14 12.99
CA ALA A 119 4.16 -5.22 12.95
C ALA A 119 4.80 -4.90 11.58
N LEU A 120 3.99 -4.77 10.52
CA LEU A 120 4.46 -4.38 9.19
C LEU A 120 4.57 -2.87 9.01
N ALA A 121 4.04 -2.07 9.93
CA ALA A 121 4.16 -0.62 9.89
C ALA A 121 5.63 -0.18 9.99
N THR A 122 6.00 0.81 9.18
CA THR A 122 7.34 1.42 9.19
C THR A 122 7.34 2.75 9.93
N ALA A 123 6.42 3.66 9.58
CA ALA A 123 6.36 5.01 10.12
C ALA A 123 4.96 5.37 10.67
N TRP A 124 3.92 4.69 10.21
CA TRP A 124 2.53 5.02 10.51
C TRP A 124 2.23 5.25 12.01
N PRO A 125 2.75 4.46 12.97
CA PRO A 125 2.48 4.69 14.38
C PRO A 125 2.88 6.07 14.90
N ARG A 126 3.87 6.71 14.26
CA ARG A 126 4.30 8.09 14.57
C ARG A 126 3.52 9.12 13.75
N LEU A 127 3.32 8.84 12.46
CA LEU A 127 2.69 9.78 11.52
C LEU A 127 1.23 10.07 11.85
N ARG A 128 0.50 9.10 12.38
CA ARG A 128 -0.93 9.23 12.71
C ARG A 128 -1.25 10.30 13.75
N SER A 129 -0.27 10.78 14.50
CA SER A 129 -0.43 11.82 15.53
C SER A 129 -0.20 13.22 14.99
N ALA A 130 0.22 13.40 13.74
CA ALA A 130 0.45 14.71 13.16
C ALA A 130 -0.86 15.50 13.08
N GLY A 131 -0.83 16.73 13.61
CA GLY A 131 -1.94 17.67 13.61
C GLY A 131 -1.90 18.71 12.50
N SER A 132 -0.79 18.75 11.72
CA SER A 132 -0.63 19.65 10.59
C SER A 132 0.23 19.04 9.48
N GLY A 133 0.13 19.61 8.26
CA GLY A 133 0.97 19.18 7.13
C GLY A 133 2.47 19.37 7.41
N GLY A 134 2.84 20.45 8.09
CA GLY A 134 4.24 20.71 8.49
C GLY A 134 4.76 19.68 9.49
N GLU A 135 3.94 19.31 10.48
CA GLU A 135 4.29 18.26 11.45
C GLU A 135 4.41 16.90 10.77
N LEU A 136 3.47 16.57 9.88
CA LEU A 136 3.51 15.35 9.08
C LEU A 136 4.81 15.26 8.28
N ALA A 137 5.20 16.35 7.59
CA ALA A 137 6.44 16.42 6.82
C ALA A 137 7.67 16.25 7.71
N GLY A 138 7.70 16.89 8.88
CA GLY A 138 8.80 16.79 9.84
C GLY A 138 8.97 15.37 10.38
N ILE A 139 7.86 14.72 10.78
CA ILE A 139 7.89 13.33 11.25
C ILE A 139 8.32 12.40 10.11
N LEU A 140 7.77 12.61 8.91
CA LEU A 140 8.06 11.78 7.74
C LEU A 140 9.56 11.85 7.39
N ALA A 141 10.15 13.05 7.41
CA ALA A 141 11.58 13.27 7.16
C ALA A 141 12.48 12.48 8.13
N ALA A 142 12.06 12.31 9.37
CA ALA A 142 12.77 11.55 10.40
C ALA A 142 12.57 10.02 10.31
N THR A 143 11.80 9.54 9.34
CA THR A 143 11.51 8.11 9.15
C THR A 143 12.32 7.52 8.01
N ALA A 144 12.14 6.23 7.79
CA ALA A 144 12.71 5.55 6.64
C ALA A 144 12.18 6.07 5.27
N TRP A 145 11.07 6.81 5.23
CA TRP A 145 10.56 7.47 4.01
C TRP A 145 11.26 8.80 3.70
N GLY A 146 11.86 9.46 4.72
CA GLY A 146 12.31 10.84 4.64
C GLY A 146 13.40 11.10 3.61
N ARG A 147 14.30 10.15 3.38
CA ARG A 147 15.38 10.29 2.38
C ARG A 147 14.83 10.55 0.97
N ASP A 148 13.81 9.79 0.59
CA ASP A 148 13.24 9.87 -0.75
C ASP A 148 12.27 11.05 -0.88
N VAL A 149 11.52 11.37 0.18
CA VAL A 149 10.61 12.52 0.25
C VAL A 149 11.40 13.85 0.29
N GLY A 150 12.51 13.91 1.00
CA GLY A 150 13.40 15.06 1.02
C GLY A 150 14.06 15.34 -0.33
N ALA A 151 14.45 14.30 -1.06
CA ALA A 151 15.01 14.42 -2.39
C ALA A 151 13.98 14.94 -3.44
N ALA A 152 12.67 14.77 -3.19
CA ALA A 152 11.61 15.33 -4.03
C ALA A 152 11.26 16.80 -3.71
N GLY A 153 12.03 17.45 -2.83
CA GLY A 153 11.79 18.86 -2.47
C GLY A 153 10.53 19.13 -1.64
N LEU A 154 9.90 18.09 -1.13
CA LEU A 154 8.66 18.16 -0.35
C LEU A 154 8.99 18.52 1.12
N GLY A 155 9.46 19.72 1.33
CA GLY A 155 9.59 20.31 2.66
C GLY A 155 8.24 20.70 3.25
N ALA A 156 8.26 21.14 4.52
CA ALA A 156 7.05 21.55 5.26
C ALA A 156 6.20 22.61 4.51
N ALA A 157 6.80 23.41 3.64
CA ALA A 157 6.12 24.43 2.83
C ALA A 157 5.22 23.82 1.71
N GLY A 158 5.57 22.66 1.17
CA GLY A 158 4.82 22.01 0.07
C GLY A 158 3.50 21.39 0.49
N LEU A 159 3.32 21.02 1.76
CA LEU A 159 2.10 20.40 2.27
C LEU A 159 1.11 21.41 2.90
N GLY A 160 1.48 22.69 3.03
CA GLY A 160 0.68 23.71 3.73
C GLY A 160 0.40 25.01 2.99
N GLY A 161 0.96 25.23 1.77
CA GLY A 161 0.90 26.50 1.01
C GLY A 161 -0.02 26.50 -0.21
N GLU A 162 0.00 27.61 -0.95
CA GLU A 162 -0.59 27.73 -2.27
C GLU A 162 0.09 26.69 -3.18
N GLY A 163 -0.72 25.83 -3.85
CA GLY A 163 -0.22 24.70 -4.64
C GLY A 163 -0.43 23.33 -4.01
N ARG A 164 -1.37 23.21 -3.06
CA ARG A 164 -1.68 21.96 -2.33
C ARG A 164 -1.82 20.70 -3.19
N GLU A 165 -2.47 20.83 -4.36
CA GLU A 165 -2.66 19.67 -5.25
C GLU A 165 -1.34 19.17 -5.84
N GLY A 166 -0.44 20.06 -6.25
CA GLY A 166 0.90 19.71 -6.68
C GLY A 166 1.75 19.11 -5.55
N GLY A 167 1.61 19.64 -4.33
CA GLY A 167 2.31 19.10 -3.15
C GLY A 167 1.87 17.68 -2.78
N LEU A 168 0.58 17.39 -2.85
CA LEU A 168 0.05 16.04 -2.57
C LEU A 168 0.41 15.04 -3.68
N GLY A 169 0.37 15.47 -4.94
CA GLY A 169 0.81 14.66 -6.08
C GLY A 169 2.29 14.28 -5.93
N GLY A 170 3.14 15.26 -5.75
CA GLY A 170 4.57 15.04 -5.54
C GLY A 170 4.89 14.17 -4.32
N LEU A 171 4.13 14.30 -3.21
CA LEU A 171 4.26 13.42 -2.05
C LEU A 171 3.94 11.97 -2.40
N ARG A 172 2.84 11.72 -3.13
CA ARG A 172 2.45 10.39 -3.58
C ARG A 172 3.54 9.77 -4.44
N ASP A 173 4.07 10.52 -5.39
CA ASP A 173 5.09 10.07 -6.32
C ASP A 173 6.40 9.73 -5.60
N ALA A 174 6.86 10.60 -4.71
CA ALA A 174 8.04 10.35 -3.89
C ALA A 174 7.89 9.08 -3.04
N LEU A 175 6.75 8.91 -2.36
CA LEU A 175 6.46 7.73 -1.56
C LEU A 175 6.38 6.46 -2.42
N THR A 176 5.80 6.56 -3.62
CA THR A 176 5.68 5.42 -4.56
C THR A 176 7.05 4.98 -5.05
N VAL A 177 7.92 5.92 -5.44
CA VAL A 177 9.29 5.64 -5.84
C VAL A 177 10.10 5.03 -4.68
N ALA A 178 9.97 5.60 -3.48
CA ALA A 178 10.61 5.08 -2.27
C ALA A 178 10.20 3.64 -1.98
N TRP A 179 8.91 3.37 -2.10
CA TRP A 179 8.36 2.02 -1.93
C TRP A 179 8.90 1.05 -2.96
N ALA A 180 8.86 1.41 -4.25
CA ALA A 180 9.38 0.56 -5.33
C ALA A 180 10.85 0.21 -5.13
N ARG A 181 11.69 1.18 -4.75
CA ARG A 181 13.12 0.96 -4.44
C ARG A 181 13.31 -0.02 -3.28
N ARG A 182 12.55 0.12 -2.20
CA ARG A 182 12.61 -0.79 -1.04
C ARG A 182 12.16 -2.20 -1.40
N LEU A 183 11.09 -2.30 -2.19
CA LEU A 183 10.60 -3.60 -2.66
C LEU A 183 11.63 -4.27 -3.57
N ALA A 184 12.26 -3.52 -4.48
CA ALA A 184 13.34 -4.01 -5.34
C ALA A 184 14.57 -4.49 -4.55
N ALA A 185 14.89 -3.80 -3.45
CA ALA A 185 15.99 -4.20 -2.56
C ALA A 185 15.66 -5.47 -1.77
N ALA A 186 14.43 -5.57 -1.25
CA ALA A 186 13.98 -6.71 -0.44
C ALA A 186 13.63 -7.94 -1.29
N ALA A 187 13.22 -7.75 -2.55
CA ALA A 187 12.79 -8.78 -3.49
C ALA A 187 13.45 -8.59 -4.86
N PRO A 188 14.70 -9.04 -5.07
CA PRO A 188 15.38 -8.88 -6.35
C PRO A 188 14.59 -9.31 -7.59
N PRO A 189 13.78 -10.38 -7.56
CA PRO A 189 12.93 -10.74 -8.70
C PRO A 189 11.87 -9.70 -9.08
N ALA A 190 11.52 -8.78 -8.17
CA ALA A 190 10.56 -7.70 -8.44
C ALA A 190 11.19 -6.46 -9.11
N ARG A 191 12.52 -6.40 -9.27
CA ARG A 191 13.23 -5.24 -9.83
C ARG A 191 12.68 -4.74 -11.17
N PRO A 192 12.41 -5.60 -12.18
CA PRO A 192 11.88 -5.12 -13.45
C PRO A 192 10.52 -4.41 -13.29
N TRP A 193 9.64 -4.97 -12.47
CA TRP A 193 8.34 -4.37 -12.17
C TRP A 193 8.51 -3.04 -11.40
N CYS A 194 9.38 -3.02 -10.39
CA CYS A 194 9.66 -1.80 -9.62
C CYS A 194 10.26 -0.69 -10.49
N GLY A 195 11.12 -1.05 -11.45
CA GLY A 195 11.67 -0.12 -12.44
C GLY A 195 10.58 0.49 -13.34
N ALA A 196 9.63 -0.32 -13.79
CA ALA A 196 8.49 0.15 -14.56
C ALA A 196 7.59 1.10 -13.74
N VAL A 197 7.33 0.79 -12.47
CA VAL A 197 6.59 1.68 -11.57
C VAL A 197 7.28 3.04 -11.45
N CYS A 198 8.59 3.06 -11.20
CA CYS A 198 9.34 4.32 -11.10
C CYS A 198 9.31 5.13 -12.41
N ALA A 199 9.42 4.47 -13.57
CA ALA A 199 9.36 5.14 -14.86
C ALA A 199 7.97 5.74 -15.14
N LEU A 200 6.89 5.03 -14.83
CA LEU A 200 5.53 5.52 -14.98
C LEU A 200 5.24 6.71 -14.05
N THR A 201 5.72 6.66 -12.81
CA THR A 201 5.58 7.77 -11.88
C THR A 201 6.29 9.02 -12.40
N ALA A 202 7.52 8.87 -12.92
CA ALA A 202 8.28 9.99 -13.48
C ALA A 202 7.69 10.57 -14.78
N ALA A 203 6.93 9.78 -15.55
CA ALA A 203 6.29 10.24 -16.78
C ALA A 203 4.94 10.95 -16.55
N GLY A 204 4.33 10.74 -15.36
CA GLY A 204 3.05 11.33 -14.97
C GLY A 204 3.17 12.62 -14.14
N SER A 205 4.37 12.95 -13.69
CA SER A 205 4.71 14.18 -12.98
C SER A 205 5.23 15.24 -13.94
#